data_24d9ea5efe53f5342f7cd39ada63325c
#
_entry.id   24d9ea5efe53f5342f7cd39ada63325c
#
_cell.length_a   1.000
_cell.length_b   1.000
_cell.length_c   1.000
_cell.angle_alpha   90.00
_cell.angle_beta   90.00
_cell.angle_gamma   90.00
#
_symmetry.space_group_name_H-M   'P 1'
#
loop_
_entity.id
_entity.type
_entity.pdbx_description
1 polymer ?
#
loop_
_entity_poly.entity_id
_entity_poly.type
_entity_poly.pdbx_seq_one_letter_code
_entity_poly.pdbx_strand_id
1 'polypeptide(L)'
;MELSTLLTVLDSVTTIPVIPFRGNEIDYDGHRKNVAYLMENNYLSQNRPRIIAIGGTSLLHHIGPVDQVNLVDVTGQQMGKNGVLISGIVPNPISQAEELISQQSKLSRVPDAYLLMPLFGINNPEGVYHQYKQFTKHCGEKYGARFIYYFRQPRDRDVVIRLVNESPHCIGVKVG
;
A
#
# COMPACT_ATOMS: atom_id res chain seq x y z
N MET A 1 -8.54 -5.85 10.48
CA MET A 1 -9.17 -7.00 9.76
C MET A 1 -8.34 -8.24 9.99
N GLU A 2 -8.96 -9.43 10.18
CA GLU A 2 -8.23 -10.71 10.28
C GLU A 2 -7.58 -11.08 8.93
N LEU A 3 -6.45 -11.83 8.97
CA LEU A 3 -5.69 -12.14 7.75
C LEU A 3 -6.51 -12.98 6.76
N SER A 4 -7.21 -14.00 7.24
CA SER A 4 -8.06 -14.86 6.39
C SER A 4 -9.15 -14.06 5.68
N THR A 5 -9.78 -13.13 6.40
CA THR A 5 -10.78 -12.21 5.84
C THR A 5 -10.14 -11.30 4.80
N LEU A 6 -8.96 -10.71 5.09
CA LEU A 6 -8.25 -9.86 4.14
C LEU A 6 -7.94 -10.60 2.83
N LEU A 7 -7.41 -11.82 2.92
CA LEU A 7 -7.08 -12.62 1.73
C LEU A 7 -8.33 -12.93 0.88
N THR A 8 -9.47 -13.20 1.51
CA THR A 8 -10.74 -13.42 0.81
C THR A 8 -11.22 -12.16 0.10
N VAL A 9 -11.20 -11.00 0.76
CA VAL A 9 -11.70 -9.75 0.20
C VAL A 9 -10.75 -9.13 -0.84
N LEU A 10 -9.51 -9.56 -0.91
CA LEU A 10 -8.58 -9.18 -1.99
C LEU A 10 -8.95 -9.78 -3.36
N ASP A 11 -9.85 -10.77 -3.41
CA ASP A 11 -10.47 -11.21 -4.67
C ASP A 11 -11.47 -10.17 -5.17
N SER A 12 -10.97 -9.02 -5.59
CA SER A 12 -11.76 -7.88 -6.06
C SER A 12 -10.93 -6.98 -6.99
N VAL A 13 -11.52 -5.86 -7.40
CA VAL A 13 -10.85 -4.87 -8.26
C VAL A 13 -10.19 -3.80 -7.40
N THR A 14 -8.88 -3.65 -7.56
CA THR A 14 -8.12 -2.56 -6.93
C THR A 14 -8.16 -1.31 -7.81
N THR A 15 -8.63 -0.22 -7.26
CA THR A 15 -8.61 1.10 -7.89
C THR A 15 -7.49 1.94 -7.28
N ILE A 16 -6.70 2.57 -8.14
CA ILE A 16 -5.66 3.52 -7.76
C ILE A 16 -6.13 4.90 -8.19
N PRO A 17 -6.60 5.77 -7.28
CA PRO A 17 -7.08 7.09 -7.62
C PRO A 17 -5.95 7.99 -8.13
N VAL A 18 -6.27 8.82 -9.12
CA VAL A 18 -5.38 9.92 -9.53
C VAL A 18 -5.38 10.98 -8.44
N ILE A 19 -4.21 11.46 -8.07
CA ILE A 19 -4.05 12.54 -7.11
C ILE A 19 -4.24 13.88 -7.84
N PRO A 20 -5.26 14.67 -7.48
CA PRO A 20 -5.46 15.99 -8.07
C PRO A 20 -4.53 17.02 -7.45
N PHE A 21 -4.11 18.00 -8.26
CA PHE A 21 -3.32 19.14 -7.83
C PHE A 21 -4.01 20.46 -8.17
N ARG A 22 -3.79 21.47 -7.35
CA ARG A 22 -4.11 22.87 -7.59
C ARG A 22 -2.79 23.65 -7.62
N GLY A 23 -2.32 23.98 -8.80
CA GLY A 23 -0.94 24.45 -8.96
C GLY A 23 0.05 23.36 -8.52
N ASN A 24 0.88 23.67 -7.54
CA ASN A 24 1.89 22.74 -7.00
C ASN A 24 1.46 22.02 -5.71
N GLU A 25 0.24 22.26 -5.24
CA GLU A 25 -0.26 21.67 -4.01
C GLU A 25 -1.29 20.58 -4.28
N ILE A 26 -1.33 19.56 -3.43
CA ILE A 26 -2.33 18.51 -3.53
C ILE A 26 -3.71 19.07 -3.17
N ASP A 27 -4.69 18.84 -4.05
CA ASP A 27 -6.10 19.16 -3.79
C ASP A 27 -6.76 18.01 -3.00
N TYR A 28 -6.62 18.03 -1.68
CA TYR A 28 -7.21 17.02 -0.80
C TYR A 28 -8.74 16.96 -0.90
N ASP A 29 -9.42 18.08 -1.16
CA ASP A 29 -10.88 18.10 -1.36
C ASP A 29 -11.28 17.43 -2.67
N GLY A 30 -10.52 17.68 -3.74
CA GLY A 30 -10.67 16.99 -5.00
C GLY A 30 -10.41 15.48 -4.85
N HIS A 31 -9.37 15.12 -4.08
CA HIS A 31 -9.07 13.72 -3.80
C HIS A 31 -10.20 13.03 -3.03
N ARG A 32 -10.77 13.69 -2.00
CA ARG A 32 -11.93 13.17 -1.25
C ARG A 32 -13.13 12.90 -2.16
N LYS A 33 -13.41 13.82 -3.10
CA LYS A 33 -14.50 13.64 -4.09
C LYS A 33 -14.22 12.47 -5.02
N ASN A 34 -12.97 12.29 -5.48
CA ASN A 34 -12.59 11.14 -6.29
C ASN A 34 -12.81 9.81 -5.53
N VAL A 35 -12.40 9.76 -4.27
CA VAL A 35 -12.62 8.56 -3.43
C VAL A 35 -14.12 8.30 -3.21
N ALA A 36 -14.92 9.34 -2.92
CA ALA A 36 -16.37 9.21 -2.78
C ALA A 36 -16.99 8.64 -4.07
N TYR A 37 -16.65 9.20 -5.22
CA TYR A 37 -17.11 8.70 -6.51
C TYR A 37 -16.76 7.23 -6.74
N LEU A 38 -15.53 6.82 -6.42
CA LEU A 38 -15.09 5.44 -6.55
C LEU A 38 -15.83 4.50 -5.60
N MET A 39 -16.18 4.94 -4.41
CA MET A 39 -16.94 4.14 -3.44
C MET A 39 -18.41 3.99 -3.86
N GLU A 40 -19.02 5.03 -4.42
CA GLU A 40 -20.44 5.05 -4.83
C GLU A 40 -20.67 4.34 -6.16
N ASN A 41 -19.74 4.48 -7.13
CA ASN A 41 -19.89 3.96 -8.49
C ASN A 41 -19.19 2.62 -8.69
N ASN A 42 -19.33 1.77 -7.71
CA ASN A 42 -18.66 0.48 -7.72
C ASN A 42 -19.61 -0.63 -8.19
N TYR A 43 -19.52 -1.00 -9.46
CA TYR A 43 -20.29 -2.09 -10.07
C TYR A 43 -19.56 -3.45 -9.93
N LEU A 44 -19.21 -3.82 -8.71
CA LEU A 44 -18.61 -5.11 -8.46
C LEU A 44 -19.69 -6.18 -8.27
N SER A 45 -19.61 -7.25 -9.04
CA SER A 45 -20.50 -8.42 -8.89
C SER A 45 -20.23 -9.14 -7.57
N GLN A 46 -21.20 -9.92 -7.10
CA GLN A 46 -21.06 -10.81 -5.95
C GLN A 46 -20.73 -10.11 -4.62
N ASN A 47 -21.15 -8.85 -4.44
CA ASN A 47 -20.89 -8.06 -3.23
C ASN A 47 -19.39 -7.93 -2.89
N ARG A 48 -18.50 -8.01 -3.88
CA ARG A 48 -17.06 -7.80 -3.67
C ARG A 48 -16.79 -6.40 -3.12
N PRO A 49 -15.93 -6.26 -2.13
CA PRO A 49 -15.61 -4.96 -1.57
C PRO A 49 -14.75 -4.13 -2.52
N ARG A 50 -14.87 -2.81 -2.44
CA ARG A 50 -13.94 -1.89 -3.12
C ARG A 50 -12.56 -1.99 -2.47
N ILE A 51 -11.52 -2.09 -3.28
CA ILE A 51 -10.15 -1.91 -2.84
C ILE A 51 -9.63 -0.59 -3.40
N ILE A 52 -9.20 0.30 -2.52
CA ILE A 52 -8.55 1.56 -2.91
C ILE A 52 -7.10 1.50 -2.44
N ALA A 53 -6.18 1.70 -3.38
CA ALA A 53 -4.75 1.72 -3.10
C ALA A 53 -4.17 3.11 -3.42
N ILE A 54 -3.58 3.75 -2.41
CA ILE A 54 -2.72 4.92 -2.61
C ILE A 54 -1.33 4.39 -2.88
N GLY A 55 -1.02 4.14 -4.15
CA GLY A 55 0.22 3.49 -4.55
C GLY A 55 0.45 3.56 -6.06
N GLY A 56 1.61 3.17 -6.53
CA GLY A 56 1.94 3.13 -7.96
C GLY A 56 1.69 4.47 -8.67
N THR A 57 0.65 4.52 -9.48
CA THR A 57 0.25 5.71 -10.26
C THR A 57 -0.29 6.87 -9.43
N SER A 58 -0.46 6.72 -8.11
CA SER A 58 -0.72 7.84 -7.19
C SER A 58 0.52 8.71 -6.94
N LEU A 59 1.52 8.67 -7.80
CA LEU A 59 2.71 9.53 -7.79
C LEU A 59 3.51 9.50 -6.47
N LEU A 60 3.51 8.40 -5.72
CA LEU A 60 4.17 8.31 -4.41
C LEU A 60 5.65 8.68 -4.43
N HIS A 61 6.34 8.49 -5.56
CA HIS A 61 7.73 8.86 -5.73
C HIS A 61 7.95 10.38 -5.91
N HIS A 62 6.87 11.14 -6.05
CA HIS A 62 6.90 12.57 -6.38
C HIS A 62 6.28 13.46 -5.30
N ILE A 63 5.76 12.86 -4.22
CA ILE A 63 5.14 13.58 -3.10
C ILE A 63 5.90 13.33 -1.80
N GLY A 64 5.83 14.31 -0.90
CA GLY A 64 6.51 14.23 0.39
C GLY A 64 5.88 13.23 1.37
N PRO A 65 6.61 12.82 2.41
CA PRO A 65 6.10 11.87 3.41
C PRO A 65 4.83 12.36 4.11
N VAL A 66 4.75 13.64 4.42
CA VAL A 66 3.57 14.26 5.07
C VAL A 66 2.35 14.14 4.17
N ASP A 67 2.51 14.43 2.88
CA ASP A 67 1.42 14.31 1.91
C ASP A 67 0.97 12.87 1.71
N GLN A 68 1.90 11.90 1.77
CA GLN A 68 1.55 10.48 1.71
C GLN A 68 0.67 10.07 2.89
N VAL A 69 1.00 10.50 4.10
CA VAL A 69 0.18 10.23 5.30
C VAL A 69 -1.18 10.90 5.18
N ASN A 70 -1.23 12.17 4.78
CA ASN A 70 -2.47 12.93 4.63
C ASN A 70 -3.39 12.32 3.56
N LEU A 71 -2.85 11.86 2.42
CA LEU A 71 -3.64 11.19 1.38
C LEU A 71 -4.26 9.89 1.89
N VAL A 72 -3.50 9.10 2.64
CA VAL A 72 -4.01 7.86 3.25
C VAL A 72 -5.09 8.18 4.28
N ASP A 73 -4.90 9.21 5.11
CA ASP A 73 -5.88 9.63 6.11
C ASP A 73 -7.19 10.11 5.45
N VAL A 74 -7.10 11.02 4.49
CA VAL A 74 -8.28 11.52 3.73
C VAL A 74 -9.02 10.37 3.03
N THR A 75 -8.27 9.44 2.42
CA THR A 75 -8.86 8.25 1.77
C THR A 75 -9.58 7.39 2.80
N GLY A 76 -8.91 7.09 3.91
CA GLY A 76 -9.45 6.26 4.98
C GLY A 76 -10.71 6.86 5.62
N GLN A 77 -10.71 8.16 5.88
CA GLN A 77 -11.87 8.89 6.40
C GLN A 77 -13.07 8.81 5.44
N GLN A 78 -12.83 8.98 4.13
CA GLN A 78 -13.88 8.90 3.12
C GLN A 78 -14.42 7.48 2.95
N MET A 79 -13.57 6.46 3.04
CA MET A 79 -13.99 5.05 2.97
C MET A 79 -14.71 4.59 4.25
N GLY A 80 -14.39 5.17 5.38
CA GLY A 80 -14.87 4.72 6.69
C GLY A 80 -14.48 3.26 6.96
N LYS A 81 -15.45 2.43 7.32
CA LYS A 81 -15.23 0.99 7.56
C LYS A 81 -15.42 0.12 6.30
N ASN A 82 -15.77 0.74 5.18
CA ASN A 82 -16.10 0.02 3.96
C ASN A 82 -14.85 -0.25 3.12
N GLY A 83 -14.82 -1.40 2.46
CA GLY A 83 -13.75 -1.78 1.55
C GLY A 83 -12.39 -2.05 2.19
N VAL A 84 -11.37 -2.15 1.35
CA VAL A 84 -9.98 -2.40 1.72
C VAL A 84 -9.12 -1.19 1.35
N LEU A 85 -8.38 -0.67 2.31
CA LEU A 85 -7.43 0.43 2.11
C LEU A 85 -6.01 -0.13 2.03
N ILE A 86 -5.33 0.12 0.92
CA ILE A 86 -3.93 -0.23 0.73
C ILE A 86 -3.10 1.05 0.62
N SER A 87 -2.01 1.13 1.38
CA SER A 87 -1.05 2.22 1.28
C SER A 87 0.24 1.76 0.62
N GLY A 88 0.67 2.45 -0.43
CA GLY A 88 1.96 2.24 -1.06
C GLY A 88 3.10 2.78 -0.19
N ILE A 89 4.18 2.02 -0.08
CA ILE A 89 5.37 2.40 0.67
C ILE A 89 6.59 2.35 -0.26
N VAL A 90 7.25 3.48 -0.41
CA VAL A 90 8.52 3.59 -1.14
C VAL A 90 9.67 3.36 -0.15
N PRO A 91 10.48 2.30 -0.33
CA PRO A 91 11.47 1.88 0.67
C PRO A 91 12.83 2.59 0.55
N ASN A 92 12.91 3.76 -0.04
CA ASN A 92 14.13 4.53 -0.22
C ASN A 92 14.04 5.92 0.43
N PRO A 93 14.68 6.13 1.60
CA PRO A 93 15.34 5.12 2.43
C PRO A 93 14.36 4.27 3.25
N ILE A 94 14.81 3.09 3.66
CA ILE A 94 13.99 2.15 4.45
C ILE A 94 13.55 2.73 5.81
N SER A 95 14.36 3.58 6.43
CA SER A 95 14.00 4.27 7.67
C SER A 95 12.81 5.21 7.51
N GLN A 96 12.70 5.87 6.36
CA GLN A 96 11.54 6.71 6.04
C GLN A 96 10.28 5.86 5.82
N ALA A 97 10.42 4.68 5.21
CA ALA A 97 9.32 3.75 5.04
C ALA A 97 8.76 3.25 6.39
N GLU A 98 9.63 2.96 7.37
CA GLU A 98 9.20 2.61 8.73
C GLU A 98 8.46 3.79 9.39
N GLU A 99 8.97 5.00 9.29
CA GLU A 99 8.33 6.19 9.86
C GLU A 99 6.94 6.41 9.26
N LEU A 100 6.78 6.26 7.93
CA LEU A 100 5.46 6.34 7.28
C LEU A 100 4.48 5.30 7.83
N ILE A 101 4.91 4.05 8.01
CA ILE A 101 4.07 3.00 8.59
C ILE A 101 3.72 3.35 10.04
N SER A 102 4.68 3.84 10.82
CA SER A 102 4.47 4.29 12.20
C SER A 102 3.41 5.39 12.30
N GLN A 103 3.45 6.38 11.41
CA GLN A 103 2.48 7.46 11.37
C GLN A 103 1.10 6.95 10.92
N GLN A 104 1.05 6.15 9.86
CA GLN A 104 -0.20 5.60 9.33
C GLN A 104 -0.86 4.59 10.29
N SER A 105 -0.09 3.90 11.13
CA SER A 105 -0.65 3.00 12.15
C SER A 105 -1.44 3.70 13.25
N LYS A 106 -1.31 5.03 13.36
CA LYS A 106 -2.02 5.88 14.34
C LYS A 106 -3.26 6.57 13.76
N LEU A 107 -3.53 6.39 12.46
CA LEU A 107 -4.70 6.99 11.80
C LEU A 107 -5.99 6.34 12.29
N SER A 108 -7.09 7.09 12.20
CA SER A 108 -8.43 6.61 12.57
C SER A 108 -8.87 5.42 11.70
N ARG A 109 -8.44 5.38 10.44
CA ARG A 109 -8.58 4.25 9.52
C ARG A 109 -7.19 3.80 9.08
N VAL A 110 -6.64 2.84 9.79
CA VAL A 110 -5.35 2.23 9.47
C VAL A 110 -5.45 1.45 8.15
N PRO A 111 -4.45 1.48 7.25
CA PRO A 111 -4.40 0.61 6.09
C PRO A 111 -4.51 -0.88 6.45
N ASP A 112 -5.26 -1.63 5.65
CA ASP A 112 -5.40 -3.08 5.82
C ASP A 112 -4.16 -3.84 5.34
N ALA A 113 -3.46 -3.27 4.34
CA ALA A 113 -2.18 -3.75 3.84
C ALA A 113 -1.33 -2.61 3.28
N TYR A 114 -0.04 -2.87 3.13
CA TYR A 114 0.94 -1.97 2.53
C TYR A 114 1.46 -2.56 1.23
N LEU A 115 1.40 -1.79 0.13
CA LEU A 115 2.00 -2.16 -1.14
C LEU A 115 3.48 -1.75 -1.12
N LEU A 116 4.35 -2.73 -0.93
CA LEU A 116 5.79 -2.50 -0.85
C LEU A 116 6.36 -2.32 -2.26
N MET A 117 6.75 -1.09 -2.56
CA MET A 117 7.30 -0.73 -3.87
C MET A 117 8.68 -1.35 -4.06
N PRO A 118 9.11 -1.63 -5.30
CA PRO A 118 10.44 -2.17 -5.56
C PRO A 118 11.54 -1.29 -5.00
N LEU A 119 12.62 -1.91 -4.52
CA LEU A 119 13.84 -1.21 -4.13
C LEU A 119 14.59 -0.78 -5.40
N PHE A 120 14.81 0.52 -5.53
CA PHE A 120 15.59 1.09 -6.65
C PHE A 120 17.01 1.42 -6.22
N GLY A 121 17.90 1.54 -7.20
CA GLY A 121 19.30 1.88 -7.00
C GLY A 121 20.24 0.68 -7.08
N ILE A 122 21.38 0.78 -6.40
CA ILE A 122 22.42 -0.27 -6.40
C ILE A 122 22.01 -1.36 -5.42
N ASN A 123 21.43 -2.42 -5.94
CA ASN A 123 21.04 -3.61 -5.17
C ASN A 123 21.15 -4.87 -6.04
N ASN A 124 21.14 -6.02 -5.37
CA ASN A 124 21.02 -7.33 -6.01
C ASN A 124 19.85 -8.11 -5.40
N PRO A 125 19.40 -9.21 -6.02
CA PRO A 125 18.25 -9.98 -5.53
C PRO A 125 18.37 -10.44 -4.07
N GLU A 126 19.52 -10.94 -3.64
CA GLU A 126 19.72 -11.37 -2.25
C GLU A 126 19.66 -10.17 -1.27
N GLY A 127 20.20 -9.02 -1.66
CA GLY A 127 20.07 -7.79 -0.88
C GLY A 127 18.61 -7.36 -0.73
N VAL A 128 17.81 -7.43 -1.80
CA VAL A 128 16.36 -7.16 -1.78
C VAL A 128 15.66 -8.12 -0.81
N TYR A 129 15.95 -9.42 -0.90
CA TYR A 129 15.36 -10.42 0.00
C TYR A 129 15.68 -10.13 1.47
N HIS A 130 16.95 -9.95 1.83
CA HIS A 130 17.36 -9.72 3.21
C HIS A 130 16.78 -8.43 3.78
N GLN A 131 16.83 -7.34 3.02
CA GLN A 131 16.28 -6.06 3.44
C GLN A 131 14.77 -6.15 3.69
N TYR A 132 14.03 -6.74 2.77
CA TYR A 132 12.58 -6.82 2.90
C TYR A 132 12.12 -7.86 3.92
N LYS A 133 12.86 -8.96 4.09
CA LYS A 133 12.56 -9.91 5.16
C LYS A 133 12.70 -9.27 6.54
N GLN A 134 13.77 -8.51 6.77
CA GLN A 134 13.97 -7.78 8.03
C GLN A 134 12.92 -6.68 8.22
N PHE A 135 12.69 -5.87 7.20
CA PHE A 135 11.73 -4.77 7.24
C PHE A 135 10.30 -5.24 7.49
N THR A 136 9.84 -6.24 6.73
CA THR A 136 8.47 -6.77 6.88
C THR A 136 8.28 -7.43 8.24
N LYS A 137 9.28 -8.15 8.74
CA LYS A 137 9.26 -8.72 10.10
C LYS A 137 9.15 -7.61 11.13
N HIS A 138 10.05 -6.64 11.11
CA HIS A 138 10.09 -5.54 12.10
C HIS A 138 8.78 -4.76 12.13
N CYS A 139 8.30 -4.29 10.96
CA CYS A 139 7.07 -3.51 10.89
C CYS A 139 5.82 -4.38 11.16
N GLY A 140 5.85 -5.64 10.79
CA GLY A 140 4.77 -6.58 11.09
C GLY A 140 4.61 -6.84 12.58
N GLU A 141 5.70 -7.10 13.28
CA GLU A 141 5.71 -7.34 14.74
C GLU A 141 5.37 -6.07 15.53
N LYS A 142 5.88 -4.91 15.10
CA LYS A 142 5.73 -3.64 15.82
C LYS A 142 4.41 -2.94 15.58
N TYR A 143 3.90 -2.96 14.35
CA TYR A 143 2.73 -2.19 13.92
C TYR A 143 1.58 -3.06 13.40
N GLY A 144 1.72 -4.38 13.37
CA GLY A 144 0.74 -5.28 12.75
C GLY A 144 0.65 -5.14 11.21
N ALA A 145 1.69 -4.58 10.59
CA ALA A 145 1.70 -4.31 9.16
C ALA A 145 1.74 -5.60 8.33
N ARG A 146 0.99 -5.62 7.23
CA ARG A 146 0.95 -6.71 6.24
C ARG A 146 1.34 -6.16 4.89
N PHE A 147 2.16 -6.90 4.16
CA PHE A 147 2.78 -6.41 2.94
C PHE A 147 2.39 -7.21 1.72
N ILE A 148 2.14 -6.49 0.62
CA ILE A 148 2.02 -7.05 -0.74
C ILE A 148 3.21 -6.50 -1.51
N TYR A 149 4.09 -7.40 -1.99
CA TYR A 149 5.26 -6.96 -2.76
C TYR A 149 4.85 -6.56 -4.19
N TYR A 150 5.27 -5.40 -4.67
CA TYR A 150 5.04 -4.99 -6.05
C TYR A 150 6.18 -5.50 -6.94
N PHE A 151 5.94 -6.61 -7.61
CA PHE A 151 6.91 -7.24 -8.51
C PHE A 151 6.99 -6.51 -9.85
N ARG A 152 8.17 -6.01 -10.19
CA ARG A 152 8.44 -5.26 -11.42
C ARG A 152 9.70 -5.73 -12.14
N GLN A 153 10.64 -6.35 -11.45
CA GLN A 153 11.96 -6.71 -11.99
C GLN A 153 12.08 -8.23 -12.10
N PRO A 154 12.14 -8.79 -13.32
CA PRO A 154 12.23 -10.24 -13.52
C PRO A 154 13.40 -10.91 -12.78
N ARG A 155 14.53 -10.20 -12.64
CA ARG A 155 15.70 -10.69 -11.88
C ARG A 155 15.41 -11.03 -10.42
N ASP A 156 14.38 -10.39 -9.83
CA ASP A 156 14.04 -10.56 -8.40
C ASP A 156 13.01 -11.68 -8.17
N ARG A 157 12.57 -12.38 -9.23
CA ARG A 157 11.50 -13.37 -9.17
C ARG A 157 11.69 -14.40 -8.06
N ASP A 158 12.84 -15.07 -8.03
CA ASP A 158 13.05 -16.19 -7.11
C ASP A 158 13.15 -15.73 -5.66
N VAL A 159 13.76 -14.57 -5.42
CA VAL A 159 13.86 -14.01 -4.07
C VAL A 159 12.53 -13.45 -3.59
N VAL A 160 11.67 -12.96 -4.47
CA VAL A 160 10.30 -12.53 -4.13
C VAL A 160 9.43 -13.72 -3.76
N ILE A 161 9.51 -14.82 -4.52
CA ILE A 161 8.82 -16.08 -4.17
C ILE A 161 9.27 -16.57 -2.79
N ARG A 162 10.58 -16.56 -2.54
CA ARG A 162 11.15 -16.94 -1.24
C ARG A 162 10.66 -16.01 -0.12
N LEU A 163 10.64 -14.70 -0.35
CA LEU A 163 10.14 -13.72 0.61
C LEU A 163 8.70 -14.00 1.03
N VAL A 164 7.81 -14.22 0.08
CA VAL A 164 6.38 -14.49 0.35
C VAL A 164 6.19 -15.81 1.10
N ASN A 165 6.98 -16.84 0.77
CA ASN A 165 6.88 -18.14 1.42
C ASN A 165 7.45 -18.15 2.85
N GLU A 166 8.44 -17.30 3.14
CA GLU A 166 9.15 -17.33 4.41
C GLU A 166 8.77 -16.20 5.38
N SER A 167 8.16 -15.11 4.89
CA SER A 167 7.74 -13.99 5.72
C SER A 167 6.23 -14.08 6.02
N PRO A 168 5.82 -14.27 7.29
CA PRO A 168 4.40 -14.30 7.64
C PRO A 168 3.72 -12.93 7.45
N HIS A 169 4.49 -11.87 7.30
CA HIS A 169 3.98 -10.51 7.09
C HIS A 169 3.94 -10.09 5.62
N CYS A 170 4.59 -10.84 4.71
CA CYS A 170 4.47 -10.62 3.27
C CYS A 170 3.40 -11.58 2.70
N ILE A 171 2.18 -11.07 2.54
CA ILE A 171 0.98 -11.86 2.29
C ILE A 171 0.67 -12.11 0.81
N GLY A 172 1.46 -11.55 -0.09
CA GLY A 172 1.23 -11.72 -1.51
C GLY A 172 2.11 -10.87 -2.40
N VAL A 173 1.86 -10.97 -3.69
CA VAL A 173 2.59 -10.26 -4.76
C VAL A 173 1.59 -9.57 -5.68
N LYS A 174 1.82 -8.29 -5.96
CA LYS A 174 1.21 -7.59 -7.09
C LYS A 174 2.14 -7.69 -8.28
N VAL A 175 1.67 -8.28 -9.37
CA VAL A 175 2.36 -8.29 -10.66
C VAL A 175 1.89 -7.10 -11.49
N GLY A 176 2.81 -6.37 -12.12
CA GLY A 176 2.51 -5.19 -12.91
C GLY A 176 3.20 -5.16 -14.26
#